data_ade1eea02c8bad70d02627b687234f14
#
_entry.id   ade1eea02c8bad70d02627b687234f14
#
_cell.length_a   1.000
_cell.length_b   1.000
_cell.length_c   1.000
_cell.angle_alpha   90.00
_cell.angle_beta   90.00
_cell.angle_gamma   90.00
#
_symmetry.space_group_name_H-M   'P 1'
#
loop_
_entity.id
_entity.type
_entity.pdbx_description
1 polymer ?
#
loop_
_entity_poly.entity_id
_entity_poly.type
_entity_poly.pdbx_seq_one_letter_code
_entity_poly.pdbx_strand_id
1 'polypeptide(L)'
;MTEFKPIKEGKVREIYDNGDSLIMVATDRISAFDVILKNKVTNKGKVLTQMSKFWFDYTRDLLPNHMLSVDVQDMPEFFRQPQFTGNSMMCRKLTMLPVECIVRGYITGSGWASYQKTGKVCGIQLPEGLKESEKLPEPIYTPSTKAEIGDHDENISYEQSIDVLEKLFPGKGEEYATKLRDYTIALYKKCAEYALSRGIIIADTKFEFGLDEEGNVILGDEMLTPDSSRFWPLEGYEAGHGQPSFDKQFVRNWLLANPDSDYDLPQDVIDKTIAKYEEAYEMLTGKKL
;
A
#
# COMPACT_ATOMS: atom_id res chain seq x y z
N MET A 1 27.78 -10.79 -17.80
CA MET A 1 26.86 -10.19 -16.81
C MET A 1 26.38 -11.27 -15.88
N THR A 2 26.46 -11.07 -14.57
CA THR A 2 25.82 -11.98 -13.61
C THR A 2 24.32 -11.91 -13.83
N GLU A 3 23.67 -13.02 -14.12
CA GLU A 3 22.21 -13.09 -14.30
C GLU A 3 21.56 -13.05 -12.92
N PHE A 4 20.75 -12.04 -12.66
CA PHE A 4 19.92 -11.96 -11.46
C PHE A 4 18.59 -12.67 -11.71
N LYS A 5 18.20 -13.55 -10.79
CA LYS A 5 16.86 -14.16 -10.76
C LYS A 5 16.13 -13.65 -9.51
N PRO A 6 14.83 -13.36 -9.60
CA PRO A 6 14.08 -12.95 -8.44
C PRO A 6 14.05 -14.08 -7.40
N ILE A 7 14.33 -13.75 -6.14
CA ILE A 7 14.17 -14.68 -5.01
C ILE A 7 12.71 -14.79 -4.57
N LYS A 8 11.88 -13.81 -4.96
CA LYS A 8 10.44 -13.81 -4.73
C LYS A 8 9.75 -13.03 -5.84
N GLU A 9 8.69 -13.62 -6.37
CA GLU A 9 7.77 -12.98 -7.31
C GLU A 9 6.40 -12.80 -6.64
N GLY A 10 6.05 -11.55 -6.36
CA GLY A 10 4.71 -11.19 -5.89
C GLY A 10 3.75 -10.91 -7.04
N LYS A 11 2.51 -10.53 -6.70
CA LYS A 11 1.48 -10.21 -7.72
C LYS A 11 1.92 -9.05 -8.63
N VAL A 12 2.63 -8.07 -8.09
CA VAL A 12 3.05 -6.85 -8.82
C VAL A 12 4.53 -6.50 -8.66
N ARG A 13 5.28 -7.19 -7.80
CA ARG A 13 6.70 -6.92 -7.52
C ARG A 13 7.55 -8.16 -7.64
N GLU A 14 8.79 -7.93 -8.03
CA GLU A 14 9.87 -8.91 -8.04
C GLU A 14 10.94 -8.44 -7.07
N ILE A 15 11.47 -9.36 -6.27
CA ILE A 15 12.51 -9.09 -5.27
C ILE A 15 13.75 -9.87 -5.64
N TYR A 16 14.87 -9.17 -5.70
CA TYR A 16 16.18 -9.74 -6.03
C TYR A 16 17.13 -9.58 -4.84
N ASP A 17 17.91 -10.61 -4.57
CA ASP A 17 18.98 -10.54 -3.57
C ASP A 17 20.19 -9.83 -4.17
N ASN A 18 20.68 -8.81 -3.47
CA ASN A 18 21.87 -8.04 -3.83
C ASN A 18 22.94 -8.09 -2.72
N GLY A 19 23.11 -9.25 -2.07
CA GLY A 19 24.06 -9.40 -0.97
C GLY A 19 23.56 -8.73 0.31
N ASP A 20 24.09 -7.56 0.64
CA ASP A 20 23.71 -6.83 1.87
C ASP A 20 22.39 -6.05 1.73
N SER A 21 21.80 -6.03 0.54
CA SER A 21 20.56 -5.31 0.24
C SER A 21 19.60 -6.17 -0.61
N LEU A 22 18.42 -5.63 -0.85
CA LEU A 22 17.47 -6.16 -1.83
C LEU A 22 17.24 -5.15 -2.93
N ILE A 23 16.89 -5.63 -4.13
CA ILE A 23 16.35 -4.78 -5.19
C ILE A 23 14.92 -5.21 -5.43
N MET A 24 14.00 -4.28 -5.21
CA MET A 24 12.57 -4.44 -5.46
C MET A 24 12.23 -3.79 -6.79
N VAL A 25 11.69 -4.57 -7.72
CA VAL A 25 11.22 -4.09 -9.03
C VAL A 25 9.72 -4.13 -9.06
N ALA A 26 9.08 -2.96 -9.13
CA ALA A 26 7.66 -2.87 -9.37
C ALA A 26 7.38 -3.11 -10.86
N THR A 27 6.53 -4.07 -11.17
CA THR A 27 6.18 -4.41 -12.54
C THR A 27 4.92 -3.69 -13.00
N ASP A 28 4.65 -3.74 -14.30
CA ASP A 28 3.41 -3.22 -14.88
C ASP A 28 2.23 -4.20 -14.76
N ARG A 29 2.41 -5.33 -14.06
CA ARG A 29 1.31 -6.24 -13.72
C ARG A 29 0.29 -5.54 -12.83
N ILE A 30 -0.98 -5.84 -13.05
CA ILE A 30 -2.06 -5.40 -12.20
C ILE A 30 -2.82 -6.61 -11.66
N SER A 31 -3.26 -6.55 -10.41
CA SER A 31 -4.06 -7.59 -9.78
C SER A 31 -5.32 -7.00 -9.19
N ALA A 32 -6.43 -7.73 -9.33
CA ALA A 32 -7.68 -7.42 -8.66
C ALA A 32 -8.34 -8.72 -8.20
N PHE A 33 -9.04 -8.70 -7.06
CA PHE A 33 -9.67 -9.89 -6.47
C PHE A 33 -8.70 -11.08 -6.35
N ASP A 34 -7.46 -10.81 -5.93
CA ASP A 34 -6.37 -11.77 -5.79
C ASP A 34 -5.88 -12.44 -7.08
N VAL A 35 -6.41 -12.06 -8.24
CA VAL A 35 -6.01 -12.55 -9.55
C VAL A 35 -5.09 -11.52 -10.24
N ILE A 36 -3.98 -12.00 -10.84
CA ILE A 36 -3.16 -11.18 -11.74
C ILE A 36 -3.87 -11.16 -13.09
N LEU A 37 -4.17 -9.96 -13.59
CA LEU A 37 -4.85 -9.76 -14.85
C LEU A 37 -3.92 -10.11 -16.03
N LYS A 38 -4.51 -10.45 -17.18
CA LYS A 38 -3.76 -10.79 -18.40
C LYS A 38 -2.97 -9.61 -18.97
N ASN A 39 -3.49 -8.40 -18.77
CA ASN A 39 -2.92 -7.18 -19.29
C ASN A 39 -1.88 -6.58 -18.38
N LYS A 40 -0.97 -5.82 -18.97
CA LYS A 40 -0.05 -4.94 -18.27
C LYS A 40 -0.50 -3.49 -18.40
N VAL A 41 -0.27 -2.70 -17.37
CA VAL A 41 -0.54 -1.27 -17.34
C VAL A 41 0.80 -0.54 -17.43
N THR A 42 1.18 -0.13 -18.62
CA THR A 42 2.49 0.50 -18.91
C THR A 42 2.74 1.69 -17.98
N ASN A 43 3.96 1.82 -17.45
CA ASN A 43 4.40 2.80 -16.46
C ASN A 43 3.82 2.63 -15.04
N LYS A 44 2.94 1.68 -14.80
CA LYS A 44 2.40 1.44 -13.46
C LYS A 44 3.52 1.22 -12.43
N GLY A 45 4.49 0.37 -12.74
CA GLY A 45 5.63 0.10 -11.87
C GLY A 45 6.42 1.36 -11.53
N LYS A 46 6.60 2.27 -12.50
CA LYS A 46 7.25 3.56 -12.24
C LYS A 46 6.45 4.44 -11.29
N VAL A 47 5.14 4.58 -11.50
CA VAL A 47 4.28 5.36 -10.60
C VAL A 47 4.41 4.83 -9.16
N LEU A 48 4.30 3.51 -8.95
CA LEU A 48 4.39 2.90 -7.62
C LEU A 48 5.72 3.21 -6.94
N THR A 49 6.82 3.04 -7.64
CA THR A 49 8.17 3.28 -7.09
C THR A 49 8.41 4.75 -6.81
N GLN A 50 8.10 5.65 -7.74
CA GLN A 50 8.35 7.07 -7.58
C GLN A 50 7.42 7.72 -6.55
N MET A 51 6.18 7.23 -6.41
CA MET A 51 5.27 7.66 -5.36
C MET A 51 5.74 7.19 -3.98
N SER A 52 6.16 5.92 -3.84
CA SER A 52 6.76 5.42 -2.59
C SER A 52 8.00 6.22 -2.21
N LYS A 53 8.88 6.50 -3.18
CA LYS A 53 10.07 7.36 -2.96
C LYS A 53 9.68 8.73 -2.40
N PHE A 54 8.70 9.38 -3.01
CA PHE A 54 8.23 10.70 -2.55
C PHE A 54 7.79 10.65 -1.08
N TRP A 55 6.99 9.68 -0.71
CA TRP A 55 6.49 9.55 0.66
C TRP A 55 7.56 9.12 1.65
N PHE A 56 8.47 8.23 1.27
CA PHE A 56 9.62 7.87 2.11
C PHE A 56 10.51 9.08 2.41
N ASP A 57 10.74 9.94 1.42
CA ASP A 57 11.49 11.18 1.61
C ASP A 57 10.72 12.17 2.50
N TYR A 58 9.41 12.32 2.29
CA TYR A 58 8.56 13.24 3.03
C TYR A 58 8.40 12.88 4.52
N THR A 59 8.53 11.61 4.86
CA THR A 59 8.29 11.10 6.22
C THR A 59 9.57 10.71 6.97
N ARG A 60 10.74 11.00 6.45
CA ARG A 60 12.04 10.65 7.09
C ARG A 60 12.21 11.20 8.49
N ASP A 61 11.58 12.30 8.80
CA ASP A 61 11.60 12.93 10.13
C ASP A 61 10.74 12.21 11.17
N LEU A 62 9.78 11.40 10.73
CA LEU A 62 8.93 10.60 11.63
C LEU A 62 9.51 9.24 11.92
N LEU A 63 10.00 8.55 10.89
CA LEU A 63 10.38 7.15 10.97
C LEU A 63 11.40 6.80 9.88
N PRO A 64 12.44 6.01 10.19
CA PRO A 64 13.32 5.47 9.18
C PRO A 64 12.56 4.47 8.28
N ASN A 65 12.97 4.43 7.01
CA ASN A 65 12.43 3.49 6.03
C ASN A 65 13.54 2.67 5.38
N HIS A 66 13.16 1.65 4.64
CA HIS A 66 14.09 0.69 4.06
C HIS A 66 14.76 1.18 2.75
N MET A 67 14.27 2.25 2.15
CA MET A 67 14.82 2.74 0.87
C MET A 67 16.25 3.23 1.01
N LEU A 68 17.14 2.68 0.18
CA LEU A 68 18.53 3.12 0.05
C LEU A 68 18.70 4.02 -1.18
N SER A 69 18.23 3.58 -2.35
CA SER A 69 18.28 4.34 -3.59
C SER A 69 17.20 3.88 -4.58
N VAL A 70 16.79 4.79 -5.48
CA VAL A 70 15.99 4.47 -6.66
C VAL A 70 16.75 4.75 -7.96
N ASP A 71 18.00 5.21 -7.85
CA ASP A 71 18.86 5.39 -9.02
C ASP A 71 19.48 4.05 -9.41
N VAL A 72 19.20 3.60 -10.62
CA VAL A 72 19.77 2.35 -11.14
C VAL A 72 21.28 2.40 -11.31
N GLN A 73 21.91 3.59 -11.28
CA GLN A 73 23.36 3.72 -11.29
C GLN A 73 24.01 3.26 -9.98
N ASP A 74 23.28 3.28 -8.88
CA ASP A 74 23.70 2.75 -7.58
C ASP A 74 23.54 1.22 -7.49
N MET A 75 22.90 0.59 -8.50
CA MET A 75 22.59 -0.83 -8.54
C MET A 75 23.58 -1.59 -9.43
N PRO A 76 23.64 -2.93 -9.32
CA PRO A 76 24.42 -3.76 -10.25
C PRO A 76 24.08 -3.47 -11.72
N GLU A 77 25.05 -3.71 -12.61
CA GLU A 77 24.93 -3.44 -14.05
C GLU A 77 23.67 -4.06 -14.69
N PHE A 78 23.25 -5.23 -14.21
CA PHE A 78 22.03 -5.91 -14.66
C PHE A 78 20.78 -4.98 -14.58
N PHE A 79 20.66 -4.16 -13.53
CA PHE A 79 19.52 -3.28 -13.30
C PHE A 79 19.63 -1.91 -14.00
N ARG A 80 20.73 -1.61 -14.69
CA ARG A 80 20.90 -0.36 -15.45
C ARG A 80 20.25 -0.39 -16.84
N GLN A 81 19.57 -1.48 -17.18
CA GLN A 81 18.83 -1.60 -18.42
C GLN A 81 17.53 -0.77 -18.37
N PRO A 82 17.04 -0.26 -19.52
CA PRO A 82 15.90 0.68 -19.57
C PRO A 82 14.62 0.16 -18.86
N GLN A 83 14.38 -1.15 -18.87
CA GLN A 83 13.19 -1.76 -18.25
C GLN A 83 13.18 -1.64 -16.72
N PHE A 84 14.31 -1.37 -16.08
CA PHE A 84 14.43 -1.21 -14.62
C PHE A 84 14.46 0.25 -14.18
N THR A 85 14.56 1.19 -15.13
CA THR A 85 14.69 2.61 -14.83
C THR A 85 13.36 3.18 -14.31
N GLY A 86 13.41 3.75 -13.10
CA GLY A 86 12.27 4.42 -12.45
C GLY A 86 11.32 3.49 -11.69
N ASN A 87 11.38 2.18 -11.90
CA ASN A 87 10.54 1.18 -11.24
C ASN A 87 11.30 0.25 -10.29
N SER A 88 12.60 0.51 -10.07
CA SER A 88 13.47 -0.26 -9.18
C SER A 88 13.84 0.54 -7.93
N MET A 89 13.93 -0.13 -6.80
CA MET A 89 14.31 0.44 -5.51
C MET A 89 15.28 -0.52 -4.81
N MET A 90 16.46 -0.02 -4.47
CA MET A 90 17.38 -0.73 -3.60
C MET A 90 16.99 -0.47 -2.14
N CYS A 91 16.85 -1.54 -1.37
CA CYS A 91 16.32 -1.51 -0.01
C CYS A 91 17.22 -2.24 0.98
N ARG A 92 17.18 -1.84 2.24
CA ARG A 92 17.71 -2.64 3.34
C ARG A 92 16.98 -3.97 3.44
N LYS A 93 17.69 -5.01 3.86
CA LYS A 93 17.05 -6.26 4.30
C LYS A 93 16.42 -6.03 5.66
N LEU A 94 15.19 -6.47 5.81
CA LEU A 94 14.44 -6.40 7.07
C LEU A 94 13.84 -7.77 7.37
N THR A 95 13.73 -8.09 8.66
CA THR A 95 12.84 -9.15 9.13
C THR A 95 11.42 -8.61 9.14
N MET A 96 10.64 -8.91 8.08
CA MET A 96 9.29 -8.38 7.95
C MET A 96 8.36 -8.90 9.04
N LEU A 97 7.59 -8.00 9.62
CA LEU A 97 6.58 -8.34 10.62
C LEU A 97 5.29 -8.83 9.93
N PRO A 98 4.65 -9.91 10.41
CA PRO A 98 3.52 -10.54 9.74
C PRO A 98 2.18 -9.86 10.08
N VAL A 99 2.18 -8.55 10.14
CA VAL A 99 0.99 -7.74 10.40
C VAL A 99 0.90 -6.67 9.32
N GLU A 100 -0.22 -6.66 8.59
CA GLU A 100 -0.57 -5.57 7.71
C GLU A 100 -1.18 -4.43 8.51
N CYS A 101 -0.53 -3.28 8.48
CA CYS A 101 -0.91 -2.13 9.29
C CYS A 101 -1.84 -1.22 8.52
N ILE A 102 -3.14 -1.51 8.61
CA ILE A 102 -4.17 -0.74 7.91
C ILE A 102 -4.68 0.38 8.82
N VAL A 103 -4.77 1.57 8.27
CA VAL A 103 -5.37 2.75 8.92
C VAL A 103 -6.48 3.30 8.07
N ARG A 104 -7.59 3.69 8.72
CA ARG A 104 -8.78 4.25 8.06
C ARG A 104 -9.11 5.61 8.65
N GLY A 105 -9.15 6.62 7.81
CA GLY A 105 -9.66 7.94 8.17
C GLY A 105 -11.09 8.16 7.72
N TYR A 106 -11.57 7.30 6.82
CA TYR A 106 -12.93 7.28 6.27
C TYR A 106 -13.46 5.86 6.29
N ILE A 107 -14.78 5.69 6.49
CA ILE A 107 -15.41 4.36 6.57
C ILE A 107 -15.85 3.91 5.19
N THR A 108 -15.15 2.93 4.61
CA THR A 108 -15.40 2.40 3.26
C THR A 108 -14.92 0.95 3.12
N GLY A 109 -15.23 0.31 2.00
CA GLY A 109 -14.77 -1.04 1.67
C GLY A 109 -15.10 -2.07 2.74
N SER A 110 -14.14 -2.92 3.11
CA SER A 110 -14.32 -3.96 4.13
C SER A 110 -14.63 -3.39 5.52
N GLY A 111 -14.13 -2.19 5.84
CA GLY A 111 -14.46 -1.47 7.06
C GLY A 111 -15.93 -1.09 7.12
N TRP A 112 -16.48 -0.55 6.03
CA TRP A 112 -17.90 -0.25 5.91
C TRP A 112 -18.77 -1.50 6.04
N ALA A 113 -18.40 -2.57 5.33
CA ALA A 113 -19.11 -3.86 5.43
C ALA A 113 -19.12 -4.44 6.84
N SER A 114 -18.01 -4.33 7.58
CA SER A 114 -17.94 -4.74 8.98
C SER A 114 -18.82 -3.87 9.89
N TYR A 115 -18.74 -2.56 9.72
CA TYR A 115 -19.54 -1.60 10.47
C TYR A 115 -21.05 -1.83 10.28
N GLN A 116 -21.50 -2.04 9.04
CA GLN A 116 -22.91 -2.34 8.77
C GLN A 116 -23.43 -3.61 9.50
N LYS A 117 -22.56 -4.61 9.68
CA LYS A 117 -22.94 -5.87 10.35
C LYS A 117 -22.94 -5.76 11.87
N THR A 118 -21.97 -5.05 12.43
CA THR A 118 -21.66 -5.15 13.87
C THR A 118 -21.54 -3.81 14.60
N GLY A 119 -21.54 -2.69 13.87
CA GLY A 119 -21.19 -1.38 14.43
C GLY A 119 -19.69 -1.23 14.76
N LYS A 120 -18.87 -2.26 14.45
CA LYS A 120 -17.45 -2.32 14.82
C LYS A 120 -16.56 -2.60 13.60
N VAL A 121 -15.29 -2.17 13.72
CA VAL A 121 -14.21 -2.55 12.79
C VAL A 121 -13.00 -3.00 13.62
N CYS A 122 -12.52 -4.23 13.42
CA CYS A 122 -11.39 -4.80 14.17
C CYS A 122 -11.55 -4.65 15.70
N GLY A 123 -12.74 -4.86 16.23
CA GLY A 123 -13.06 -4.71 17.65
C GLY A 123 -13.35 -3.27 18.11
N ILE A 124 -13.05 -2.26 17.29
CA ILE A 124 -13.26 -0.85 17.62
C ILE A 124 -14.74 -0.49 17.41
N GLN A 125 -15.41 -0.06 18.47
CA GLN A 125 -16.78 0.46 18.39
C GLN A 125 -16.78 1.83 17.72
N LEU A 126 -17.57 1.99 16.66
CA LEU A 126 -17.73 3.26 15.95
C LEU A 126 -19.05 3.95 16.34
N PRO A 127 -19.16 5.27 16.14
CA PRO A 127 -20.42 6.01 16.32
C PRO A 127 -21.57 5.41 15.50
N GLU A 128 -22.78 5.48 16.03
CA GLU A 128 -23.98 5.09 15.28
C GLU A 128 -24.31 6.10 14.18
N GLY A 129 -24.92 5.63 13.10
CA GLY A 129 -25.45 6.47 12.03
C GLY A 129 -24.41 6.95 11.02
N LEU A 130 -23.19 6.42 11.02
CA LEU A 130 -22.20 6.69 9.99
C LEU A 130 -22.73 6.29 8.60
N LYS A 131 -22.39 7.07 7.61
CA LYS A 131 -22.68 6.80 6.19
C LYS A 131 -21.45 6.26 5.48
N GLU A 132 -21.66 5.56 4.37
CA GLU A 132 -20.55 5.12 3.52
C GLU A 132 -19.65 6.30 3.10
N SER A 133 -18.36 6.10 3.11
CA SER A 133 -17.34 7.11 2.79
C SER A 133 -17.29 8.30 3.75
N GLU A 134 -17.97 8.25 4.89
CA GLU A 134 -17.92 9.32 5.89
C GLU A 134 -16.56 9.37 6.58
N LYS A 135 -16.09 10.59 6.84
CA LYS A 135 -14.86 10.82 7.59
C LYS A 135 -15.06 10.40 9.05
N LEU A 136 -14.16 9.58 9.57
CA LEU A 136 -14.16 9.19 10.97
C LEU A 136 -13.70 10.37 11.87
N PRO A 137 -14.22 10.47 13.12
CA PRO A 137 -13.78 11.48 14.07
C PRO A 137 -12.26 11.48 14.30
N GLU A 138 -11.66 10.29 14.38
CA GLU A 138 -10.22 10.05 14.42
C GLU A 138 -9.89 8.86 13.50
N PRO A 139 -8.67 8.84 12.91
CA PRO A 139 -8.21 7.67 12.19
C PRO A 139 -8.12 6.46 13.11
N ILE A 140 -8.56 5.31 12.61
CA ILE A 140 -8.53 4.05 13.36
C ILE A 140 -7.50 3.08 12.79
N TYR A 141 -6.79 2.38 13.66
CA TYR A 141 -5.86 1.31 13.30
C TYR A 141 -6.61 -0.03 13.24
N THR A 142 -6.65 -0.62 12.06
CA THR A 142 -7.43 -1.83 11.77
C THR A 142 -6.56 -2.89 11.11
N PRO A 143 -5.65 -3.54 11.88
CA PRO A 143 -4.67 -4.46 11.31
C PRO A 143 -5.30 -5.73 10.75
N SER A 144 -4.56 -6.40 9.87
CA SER A 144 -4.83 -7.77 9.45
C SER A 144 -3.59 -8.64 9.58
N THR A 145 -3.79 -9.94 9.62
CA THR A 145 -2.69 -10.89 9.44
C THR A 145 -2.19 -10.80 8.01
N LYS A 146 -0.93 -11.16 7.79
CA LYS A 146 -0.39 -11.38 6.47
C LYS A 146 -0.43 -12.86 6.20
N ALA A 147 -1.42 -13.29 5.42
CA ALA A 147 -1.60 -14.69 5.05
C ALA A 147 -0.47 -15.19 4.13
N GLU A 148 -0.25 -16.50 4.14
CA GLU A 148 0.60 -17.14 3.13
C GLU A 148 -0.07 -17.10 1.75
N ILE A 149 0.73 -17.29 0.70
CA ILE A 149 0.22 -17.26 -0.68
C ILE A 149 -0.84 -18.35 -0.86
N GLY A 150 -2.08 -17.93 -1.10
CA GLY A 150 -3.23 -18.82 -1.28
C GLY A 150 -4.27 -18.74 -0.18
N ASP A 151 -3.95 -18.13 0.94
CA ASP A 151 -4.88 -17.82 2.03
C ASP A 151 -5.32 -16.35 1.97
N HIS A 152 -6.39 -16.01 2.68
CA HIS A 152 -6.88 -14.63 2.80
C HIS A 152 -6.38 -13.98 4.07
N ASP A 153 -6.02 -12.70 3.97
CA ASP A 153 -5.70 -11.87 5.12
C ASP A 153 -6.93 -11.74 6.03
N GLU A 154 -6.76 -11.97 7.33
CA GLU A 154 -7.83 -11.87 8.32
C GLU A 154 -7.69 -10.56 9.10
N ASN A 155 -8.79 -9.81 9.18
CA ASN A 155 -8.86 -8.65 10.06
C ASN A 155 -8.73 -9.08 11.51
N ILE A 156 -7.82 -8.47 12.26
CA ILE A 156 -7.56 -8.74 13.67
C ILE A 156 -7.70 -7.47 14.50
N SER A 157 -7.92 -7.62 15.80
CA SER A 157 -7.86 -6.50 16.73
C SER A 157 -6.40 -6.14 17.06
N TYR A 158 -6.23 -4.97 17.68
CA TYR A 158 -4.93 -4.58 18.22
C TYR A 158 -4.37 -5.62 19.19
N GLU A 159 -5.20 -6.15 20.10
CA GLU A 159 -4.82 -7.16 21.09
C GLU A 159 -4.38 -8.46 20.39
N GLN A 160 -5.10 -8.88 19.35
CA GLN A 160 -4.72 -10.06 18.58
C GLN A 160 -3.39 -9.83 17.84
N SER A 161 -3.08 -8.61 17.41
CA SER A 161 -1.77 -8.30 16.82
C SER A 161 -0.62 -8.45 17.82
N ILE A 162 -0.87 -8.15 19.11
CA ILE A 162 0.08 -8.42 20.19
C ILE A 162 0.38 -9.93 20.27
N ASP A 163 -0.67 -10.77 20.26
CA ASP A 163 -0.52 -12.23 20.36
C ASP A 163 0.26 -12.80 19.16
N VAL A 164 0.02 -12.26 17.96
CA VAL A 164 0.76 -12.66 16.74
C VAL A 164 2.25 -12.35 16.88
N LEU A 165 2.58 -11.14 17.34
CA LEU A 165 3.97 -10.69 17.48
C LEU A 165 4.66 -11.35 18.67
N GLU A 166 3.96 -11.61 19.78
CA GLU A 166 4.52 -12.26 20.97
C GLU A 166 4.97 -13.70 20.68
N LYS A 167 4.23 -14.42 19.80
CA LYS A 167 4.61 -15.77 19.37
C LYS A 167 5.95 -15.81 18.63
N LEU A 168 6.26 -14.77 17.86
CA LEU A 168 7.48 -14.69 17.06
C LEU A 168 8.63 -13.99 17.80
N PHE A 169 8.29 -13.06 18.67
CA PHE A 169 9.23 -12.24 19.41
C PHE A 169 8.84 -12.23 20.90
N PRO A 170 9.10 -13.34 21.65
CA PRO A 170 8.71 -13.47 23.03
C PRO A 170 9.21 -12.32 23.91
N GLY A 171 8.31 -11.70 24.67
CA GLY A 171 8.58 -10.52 25.50
C GLY A 171 8.62 -9.18 24.74
N LYS A 172 8.31 -9.18 23.43
CA LYS A 172 8.33 -7.98 22.58
C LYS A 172 7.00 -7.70 21.86
N GLY A 173 6.04 -8.59 21.99
CA GLY A 173 4.77 -8.51 21.25
C GLY A 173 4.05 -7.18 21.45
N GLU A 174 3.85 -6.76 22.70
CA GLU A 174 3.18 -5.49 23.03
C GLU A 174 4.01 -4.27 22.57
N GLU A 175 5.34 -4.30 22.75
CA GLU A 175 6.22 -3.21 22.29
C GLU A 175 6.09 -3.00 20.79
N TYR A 176 6.20 -4.09 20.02
CA TYR A 176 6.11 -4.00 18.56
C TYR A 176 4.70 -3.62 18.10
N ALA A 177 3.66 -4.24 18.64
CA ALA A 177 2.27 -3.89 18.27
C ALA A 177 1.96 -2.42 18.55
N THR A 178 2.44 -1.88 19.67
CA THR A 178 2.30 -0.46 20.02
C THR A 178 3.01 0.43 18.99
N LYS A 179 4.26 0.11 18.66
CA LYS A 179 5.02 0.86 17.63
C LYS A 179 4.34 0.83 16.28
N LEU A 180 3.85 -0.35 15.84
CA LEU A 180 3.15 -0.49 14.57
C LEU A 180 1.91 0.40 14.52
N ARG A 181 1.08 0.36 15.57
CA ARG A 181 -0.12 1.22 15.67
C ARG A 181 0.24 2.71 15.63
N ASP A 182 1.15 3.12 16.50
CA ASP A 182 1.47 4.54 16.69
C ASP A 182 2.16 5.13 15.46
N TYR A 183 3.09 4.41 14.83
CA TYR A 183 3.72 4.81 13.58
C TYR A 183 2.72 4.88 12.43
N THR A 184 1.84 3.89 12.32
CA THR A 184 0.80 3.87 11.29
C THR A 184 -0.12 5.08 11.38
N ILE A 185 -0.59 5.41 12.58
CA ILE A 185 -1.46 6.59 12.80
C ILE A 185 -0.69 7.89 12.53
N ALA A 186 0.56 8.01 12.99
CA ALA A 186 1.37 9.21 12.77
C ALA A 186 1.68 9.45 11.29
N LEU A 187 2.09 8.40 10.57
CA LEU A 187 2.32 8.45 9.12
C LEU A 187 1.04 8.87 8.38
N TYR A 188 -0.07 8.22 8.70
CA TYR A 188 -1.35 8.54 8.07
C TYR A 188 -1.74 10.00 8.29
N LYS A 189 -1.73 10.50 9.54
CA LYS A 189 -2.13 11.88 9.86
C LYS A 189 -1.29 12.90 9.07
N LYS A 190 0.03 12.75 9.07
CA LYS A 190 0.94 13.64 8.33
C LYS A 190 0.70 13.60 6.83
N CYS A 191 0.59 12.41 6.25
CA CYS A 191 0.44 12.26 4.81
C CYS A 191 -0.97 12.63 4.32
N ALA A 192 -2.01 12.33 5.09
CA ALA A 192 -3.39 12.68 4.75
C ALA A 192 -3.61 14.19 4.75
N GLU A 193 -3.01 14.93 5.70
CA GLU A 193 -3.05 16.40 5.72
C GLU A 193 -2.39 16.99 4.47
N TYR A 194 -1.20 16.49 4.12
CA TYR A 194 -0.52 16.92 2.92
C TYR A 194 -1.32 16.61 1.65
N ALA A 195 -1.80 15.36 1.50
CA ALA A 195 -2.58 14.95 0.33
C ALA A 195 -3.86 15.79 0.18
N LEU A 196 -4.53 16.10 1.29
CA LEU A 196 -5.71 16.95 1.30
C LEU A 196 -5.39 18.35 0.75
N SER A 197 -4.24 18.94 1.12
CA SER A 197 -3.76 20.21 0.58
C SER A 197 -3.48 20.17 -0.92
N ARG A 198 -3.29 18.97 -1.47
CA ARG A 198 -3.07 18.69 -2.89
C ARG A 198 -4.34 18.25 -3.63
N GLY A 199 -5.50 18.30 -2.98
CA GLY A 199 -6.79 17.93 -3.57
C GLY A 199 -7.08 16.43 -3.56
N ILE A 200 -6.37 15.64 -2.76
CA ILE A 200 -6.56 14.19 -2.62
C ILE A 200 -6.93 13.83 -1.18
N ILE A 201 -8.01 13.05 -1.04
CA ILE A 201 -8.37 12.38 0.20
C ILE A 201 -7.71 11.00 0.20
N ILE A 202 -6.92 10.69 1.24
CA ILE A 202 -6.48 9.34 1.54
C ILE A 202 -7.53 8.72 2.48
N ALA A 203 -8.40 7.86 1.95
CA ALA A 203 -9.47 7.28 2.75
C ALA A 203 -8.94 6.22 3.71
N ASP A 204 -8.11 5.34 3.22
CA ASP A 204 -7.38 4.34 3.97
C ASP A 204 -6.07 3.96 3.25
N THR A 205 -5.19 3.34 3.99
CA THR A 205 -3.93 2.80 3.45
C THR A 205 -3.43 1.64 4.30
N LYS A 206 -2.53 0.86 3.72
CA LYS A 206 -1.81 -0.24 4.35
C LYS A 206 -0.32 0.08 4.37
N PHE A 207 0.31 -0.04 5.54
CA PHE A 207 1.76 -0.03 5.71
C PHE A 207 2.26 -1.41 6.12
N GLU A 208 3.51 -1.69 5.78
CA GLU A 208 4.24 -2.87 6.23
C GLU A 208 5.54 -2.42 6.92
N PHE A 209 5.89 -3.12 7.99
CA PHE A 209 7.09 -2.82 8.77
C PHE A 209 7.93 -4.09 8.92
N GLY A 210 9.21 -3.88 9.13
CA GLY A 210 10.14 -4.93 9.47
C GLY A 210 11.11 -4.48 10.55
N LEU A 211 11.93 -5.39 11.02
CA LEU A 211 13.00 -5.11 11.98
C LEU A 211 14.34 -5.08 11.26
N ASP A 212 15.15 -4.10 11.60
CA ASP A 212 16.58 -4.12 11.26
C ASP A 212 17.36 -5.10 12.16
N GLU A 213 18.68 -5.17 12.00
CA GLU A 213 19.55 -6.07 12.76
C GLU A 213 19.58 -5.75 14.26
N GLU A 214 19.31 -4.50 14.65
CA GLU A 214 19.24 -4.03 16.04
C GLU A 214 17.83 -4.21 16.64
N GLY A 215 16.84 -4.68 15.86
CA GLY A 215 15.46 -4.86 16.30
C GLY A 215 14.64 -3.56 16.29
N ASN A 216 15.08 -2.53 15.58
CA ASN A 216 14.30 -1.33 15.38
C ASN A 216 13.22 -1.54 14.32
N VAL A 217 12.05 -0.95 14.55
CA VAL A 217 10.94 -0.99 13.59
C VAL A 217 11.21 0.00 12.46
N ILE A 218 11.26 -0.51 11.24
CA ILE A 218 11.56 0.22 10.00
C ILE A 218 10.36 0.09 9.05
N LEU A 219 9.96 1.19 8.42
CA LEU A 219 8.93 1.17 7.38
C LEU A 219 9.48 0.50 6.11
N GLY A 220 8.75 -0.48 5.61
CA GLY A 220 9.14 -1.28 4.45
C GLY A 220 8.07 -1.29 3.35
N ASP A 221 8.25 -2.17 2.39
CA ASP A 221 7.38 -2.39 1.23
C ASP A 221 7.13 -1.09 0.43
N GLU A 222 5.90 -0.82 0.05
CA GLU A 222 5.48 0.42 -0.62
C GLU A 222 4.77 1.37 0.35
N MET A 223 4.71 2.64 -0.03
CA MET A 223 4.06 3.64 0.79
C MET A 223 3.10 4.50 -0.01
N LEU A 224 1.82 4.49 0.40
CA LEU A 224 0.78 5.40 -0.09
C LEU A 224 0.71 5.48 -1.62
N THR A 225 0.64 4.31 -2.25
CA THR A 225 0.43 4.18 -3.69
C THR A 225 -1.03 3.87 -4.01
N PRO A 226 -1.48 4.02 -5.26
CA PRO A 226 -2.81 3.59 -5.67
C PRO A 226 -3.08 2.09 -5.50
N ASP A 227 -2.03 1.28 -5.32
CA ASP A 227 -2.15 -0.16 -5.05
C ASP A 227 -2.41 -0.48 -3.58
N SER A 228 -1.85 0.30 -2.66
CA SER A 228 -1.96 0.11 -1.21
C SER A 228 -2.95 1.05 -0.52
N SER A 229 -3.55 1.98 -1.25
CA SER A 229 -4.35 3.07 -0.68
C SER A 229 -5.61 3.33 -1.50
N ARG A 230 -6.64 3.88 -0.86
CA ARG A 230 -7.77 4.51 -1.56
C ARG A 230 -7.57 6.01 -1.62
N PHE A 231 -7.39 6.52 -2.83
CA PHE A 231 -7.25 7.93 -3.12
C PHE A 231 -8.51 8.45 -3.80
N TRP A 232 -9.16 9.43 -3.19
CA TRP A 232 -10.33 10.09 -3.77
C TRP A 232 -10.03 11.53 -4.12
N PRO A 233 -10.60 12.05 -5.21
CA PRO A 233 -10.58 13.49 -5.44
C PRO A 233 -11.34 14.22 -4.31
N LEU A 234 -10.75 15.30 -3.80
CA LEU A 234 -11.42 16.15 -2.82
C LEU A 234 -12.61 16.88 -3.46
N GLU A 235 -12.44 17.27 -4.73
CA GLU A 235 -13.52 17.89 -5.50
C GLU A 235 -14.67 16.90 -5.71
N GLY A 236 -15.87 17.31 -5.32
CA GLY A 236 -17.08 16.49 -5.43
C GLY A 236 -17.19 15.37 -4.39
N TYR A 237 -16.32 15.32 -3.37
CA TYR A 237 -16.47 14.38 -2.28
C TYR A 237 -17.76 14.62 -1.51
N GLU A 238 -18.56 13.58 -1.33
CA GLU A 238 -19.78 13.58 -0.54
C GLU A 238 -19.96 12.23 0.15
N ALA A 239 -20.24 12.24 1.46
CA ALA A 239 -20.52 11.02 2.22
C ALA A 239 -21.92 10.44 1.87
N GLY A 240 -22.08 9.13 1.98
CA GLY A 240 -23.34 8.44 1.74
C GLY A 240 -23.33 7.46 0.56
N HIS A 241 -22.26 7.43 -0.18
CA HIS A 241 -22.06 6.51 -1.31
C HIS A 241 -20.57 6.27 -1.59
N GLY A 242 -20.25 5.32 -2.47
CA GLY A 242 -18.90 5.09 -2.95
C GLY A 242 -18.35 6.28 -3.72
N GLN A 243 -17.05 6.54 -3.61
CA GLN A 243 -16.40 7.69 -4.23
C GLN A 243 -15.71 7.34 -5.55
N PRO A 244 -15.60 8.28 -6.51
CA PRO A 244 -14.61 8.19 -7.58
C PRO A 244 -13.20 8.01 -6.97
N SER A 245 -12.30 7.31 -7.67
CA SER A 245 -10.98 7.05 -7.12
C SER A 245 -9.88 7.14 -8.18
N PHE A 246 -8.64 7.41 -7.70
CA PHE A 246 -7.42 7.33 -8.49
C PHE A 246 -6.73 5.96 -8.39
N ASP A 247 -7.37 4.99 -7.73
CA ASP A 247 -6.83 3.66 -7.45
C ASP A 247 -7.49 2.57 -8.29
N LYS A 248 -7.25 1.31 -7.93
CA LYS A 248 -7.78 0.11 -8.60
C LYS A 248 -9.30 -0.03 -8.58
N GLN A 249 -10.05 0.81 -7.89
CA GLN A 249 -11.50 0.65 -7.79
C GLN A 249 -12.17 0.76 -9.15
N PHE A 250 -11.62 1.58 -10.06
CA PHE A 250 -12.09 1.65 -11.43
C PHE A 250 -12.01 0.29 -12.15
N VAL A 251 -10.89 -0.41 -12.03
CA VAL A 251 -10.70 -1.75 -12.60
C VAL A 251 -11.63 -2.76 -11.93
N ARG A 252 -11.74 -2.71 -10.59
CA ARG A 252 -12.66 -3.60 -9.85
C ARG A 252 -14.11 -3.43 -10.28
N ASN A 253 -14.57 -2.19 -10.40
CA ASN A 253 -15.94 -1.89 -10.86
C ASN A 253 -16.19 -2.42 -12.27
N TRP A 254 -15.19 -2.26 -13.17
CA TRP A 254 -15.32 -2.78 -14.52
C TRP A 254 -15.40 -4.32 -14.54
N LEU A 255 -14.55 -5.01 -13.77
CA LEU A 255 -14.56 -6.47 -13.67
C LEU A 255 -15.89 -6.99 -13.09
N LEU A 256 -16.45 -6.33 -12.08
CA LEU A 256 -17.75 -6.69 -11.52
C LEU A 256 -18.90 -6.52 -12.53
N ALA A 257 -18.81 -5.52 -13.39
CA ALA A 257 -19.78 -5.28 -14.46
C ALA A 257 -19.58 -6.22 -15.67
N ASN A 258 -18.42 -6.88 -15.78
CA ASN A 258 -18.05 -7.75 -16.91
C ASN A 258 -17.49 -9.10 -16.38
N PRO A 259 -18.30 -9.93 -15.70
CA PRO A 259 -17.83 -11.16 -15.08
C PRO A 259 -17.29 -12.19 -16.07
N ASP A 260 -17.73 -12.14 -17.33
CA ASP A 260 -17.29 -13.05 -18.39
C ASP A 260 -16.02 -12.59 -19.12
N SER A 261 -15.37 -11.53 -18.64
CA SER A 261 -14.16 -10.95 -19.26
C SER A 261 -12.91 -11.82 -19.14
N ASP A 262 -12.94 -12.87 -18.32
CA ASP A 262 -11.79 -13.74 -18.04
C ASP A 262 -10.53 -12.92 -17.62
N TYR A 263 -10.75 -11.85 -16.85
CA TYR A 263 -9.72 -10.92 -16.37
C TYR A 263 -8.89 -10.27 -17.50
N ASP A 264 -9.49 -10.12 -18.69
CA ASP A 264 -8.90 -9.43 -19.84
C ASP A 264 -9.53 -8.03 -19.96
N LEU A 265 -8.73 -6.97 -19.75
CA LEU A 265 -9.20 -5.60 -19.78
C LEU A 265 -9.14 -5.03 -21.21
N PRO A 266 -10.16 -4.30 -21.66
CA PRO A 266 -10.05 -3.54 -22.89
C PRO A 266 -9.06 -2.38 -22.76
N GLN A 267 -8.46 -1.97 -23.87
CA GLN A 267 -7.39 -0.98 -23.91
C GLN A 267 -7.80 0.36 -23.29
N ASP A 268 -9.02 0.78 -23.47
CA ASP A 268 -9.53 2.04 -22.90
C ASP A 268 -9.63 2.01 -21.38
N VAL A 269 -9.85 0.83 -20.78
CA VAL A 269 -9.82 0.66 -19.31
C VAL A 269 -8.39 0.72 -18.79
N ILE A 270 -7.44 0.12 -19.52
CA ILE A 270 -6.01 0.17 -19.21
C ILE A 270 -5.53 1.62 -19.25
N ASP A 271 -5.83 2.35 -20.35
CA ASP A 271 -5.42 3.73 -20.55
C ASP A 271 -6.00 4.67 -19.49
N LYS A 272 -7.26 4.49 -19.13
CA LYS A 272 -7.88 5.25 -18.03
C LYS A 272 -7.26 4.93 -16.67
N THR A 273 -6.87 3.69 -16.46
CA THR A 273 -6.23 3.28 -15.20
C THR A 273 -4.89 3.95 -15.01
N ILE A 274 -4.01 3.90 -16.03
CA ILE A 274 -2.70 4.57 -15.91
C ILE A 274 -2.84 6.08 -15.82
N ALA A 275 -3.76 6.68 -16.56
CA ALA A 275 -4.01 8.12 -16.49
C ALA A 275 -4.39 8.57 -15.07
N LYS A 276 -5.22 7.80 -14.35
CA LYS A 276 -5.57 8.07 -12.94
C LYS A 276 -4.37 7.94 -12.00
N TYR A 277 -3.50 6.96 -12.21
CA TYR A 277 -2.30 6.77 -11.41
C TYR A 277 -1.30 7.92 -11.61
N GLU A 278 -1.08 8.33 -12.87
CA GLU A 278 -0.22 9.45 -13.23
C GLU A 278 -0.78 10.79 -12.73
N GLU A 279 -2.10 10.98 -12.80
CA GLU A 279 -2.79 12.17 -12.26
C GLU A 279 -2.57 12.30 -10.75
N ALA A 280 -2.78 11.21 -10.00
CA ALA A 280 -2.53 11.21 -8.56
C ALA A 280 -1.06 11.50 -8.25
N TYR A 281 -0.14 10.93 -9.01
CA TYR A 281 1.30 11.20 -8.86
C TYR A 281 1.62 12.68 -9.10
N GLU A 282 1.12 13.27 -10.19
CA GLU A 282 1.34 14.69 -10.51
C GLU A 282 0.72 15.61 -9.44
N MET A 283 -0.49 15.33 -8.99
CA MET A 283 -1.13 16.11 -7.92
C MET A 283 -0.31 16.09 -6.63
N LEU A 284 0.15 14.92 -6.19
CA LEU A 284 0.89 14.77 -4.93
C LEU A 284 2.31 15.33 -5.01
N THR A 285 3.02 15.09 -6.10
CA THR A 285 4.44 15.42 -6.20
C THR A 285 4.72 16.75 -6.90
N GLY A 286 3.76 17.25 -7.69
CA GLY A 286 3.96 18.39 -8.60
C GLY A 286 4.84 18.09 -9.80
N LYS A 287 5.13 16.80 -10.08
CA LYS A 287 6.02 16.36 -11.16
C LYS A 287 5.26 15.39 -12.07
N LYS A 288 5.60 15.43 -13.35
CA LYS A 288 5.23 14.37 -14.30
C LYS A 288 6.25 13.22 -14.20
N LEU A 289 5.77 12.05 -14.57
CA LEU A 289 6.57 10.81 -14.53
C LEU A 289 7.66 10.83 -15.62
#